data_f7fcd7ca3a9baf864547076398948113
#
_entry.id   f7fcd7ca3a9baf864547076398948113
#
_cell.length_a   1.000
_cell.length_b   1.000
_cell.length_c   1.000
_cell.angle_alpha   90.00
_cell.angle_beta   90.00
_cell.angle_gamma   90.00
#
_symmetry.space_group_name_H-M   'P 1'
#
loop_
_entity.id
_entity.type
_entity.pdbx_description
1 polymer ?
#
loop_
_entity_poly.entity_id
_entity_poly.type
_entity_poly.pdbx_seq_one_letter_code
_entity_poly.pdbx_strand_id
1 'polypeptide(L)'
;MKKILIIGVVLLSMVSCRKWLEIKPEDSQLESEAVKSQEDLAKILNSCYDASANHFNGRTQFFNELLGDNLEKPQSGFTTSVWFRTTNFFNSDVSGLYGDLYNVVFRLNFILLKLEDGTIEVNPEFKKRVTGEVKFLRAMIHFEIVRLWAQPYGFKADNSHLGIVIRDKVSTSPKARATVGEVYSFIIGDLTEAIDKMETTNNNYATKDAGKALLAKVYFQMNDYEKVKTICNELIPNYTMDTTLNRFSNALTSSENIFSFVSTGVGDNRAATYINNYRIVNPSNPSPIRLSKSLYTEGVSDTSDKRSKYYVIFNPGDASETYGITKFNADFFSNPISYLTQLKLMRAEALGILNSDLVTGIDDVNDVLERAYGSNIKNLPTNTSATDLVFMARKQSRLEFPCEGNRVQDLKRIGVKDDPNGTGTVLIRGSKWNCAGLALQFPVSENTDLFIFNTEGGCE
;
A
#
# COMPACT_ATOMS: atom_id res chain seq x y z
N MET A 1 -35.43 -71.55 -10.41
CA MET A 1 -34.18 -71.39 -9.69
C MET A 1 -33.18 -70.40 -10.32
N LYS A 2 -32.98 -70.35 -11.64
CA LYS A 2 -32.04 -69.37 -12.27
C LYS A 2 -32.43 -67.90 -12.13
N LYS A 3 -33.73 -67.55 -12.03
CA LYS A 3 -34.17 -66.14 -11.86
C LYS A 3 -34.01 -65.58 -10.45
N ILE A 4 -34.00 -66.45 -9.42
CA ILE A 4 -33.80 -66.08 -8.02
C ILE A 4 -32.29 -65.78 -7.73
N LEU A 5 -31.41 -66.53 -8.45
CA LEU A 5 -29.97 -66.32 -8.33
C LEU A 5 -29.47 -65.01 -8.91
N ILE A 6 -30.14 -64.52 -9.97
CA ILE A 6 -29.79 -63.22 -10.60
C ILE A 6 -30.22 -62.04 -9.73
N ILE A 7 -31.37 -62.12 -9.04
CA ILE A 7 -31.81 -61.07 -8.12
C ILE A 7 -30.92 -60.98 -6.84
N GLY A 8 -30.41 -62.13 -6.37
CA GLY A 8 -29.44 -62.15 -5.27
C GLY A 8 -28.11 -61.49 -5.58
N VAL A 9 -27.57 -61.63 -6.82
CA VAL A 9 -26.32 -61.03 -7.25
C VAL A 9 -26.47 -59.53 -7.46
N VAL A 10 -27.62 -59.03 -7.94
CA VAL A 10 -27.89 -57.59 -8.13
C VAL A 10 -28.07 -56.87 -6.78
N LEU A 11 -28.64 -57.53 -5.75
CA LEU A 11 -28.75 -56.96 -4.42
C LEU A 11 -27.43 -56.90 -3.63
N LEU A 12 -26.47 -57.77 -3.92
CA LEU A 12 -25.15 -57.74 -3.29
C LEU A 12 -24.21 -56.69 -3.89
N SER A 13 -24.50 -56.18 -5.12
CA SER A 13 -23.70 -55.11 -5.75
C SER A 13 -24.07 -53.69 -5.28
N MET A 14 -25.11 -53.53 -4.47
CA MET A 14 -25.52 -52.24 -3.92
C MET A 14 -24.91 -51.91 -2.54
N VAL A 15 -24.09 -52.76 -1.98
CA VAL A 15 -23.32 -52.45 -0.79
C VAL A 15 -21.92 -51.95 -1.28
N SER A 16 -21.91 -50.91 -2.03
CA SER A 16 -20.70 -50.17 -2.38
C SER A 16 -20.20 -49.46 -1.14
N CYS A 17 -19.07 -49.89 -0.65
CA CYS A 17 -18.37 -49.26 0.47
C CYS A 17 -18.15 -47.77 0.17
N ARG A 18 -18.97 -46.88 0.72
CA ARG A 18 -18.75 -45.42 0.68
C ARG A 18 -17.35 -44.99 1.22
N LYS A 19 -16.72 -45.83 2.04
CA LYS A 19 -15.40 -45.58 2.59
C LYS A 19 -14.24 -45.65 1.59
N TRP A 20 -14.42 -46.24 0.40
CA TRP A 20 -13.36 -46.34 -0.63
C TRP A 20 -13.37 -45.19 -1.66
N LEU A 21 -14.36 -44.28 -1.59
CA LEU A 21 -14.49 -43.14 -2.48
C LEU A 21 -14.11 -41.82 -1.81
N GLU A 22 -13.76 -41.84 -0.52
CA GLU A 22 -13.10 -40.71 0.12
C GLU A 22 -11.59 -40.79 -0.18
N ILE A 23 -11.22 -40.56 -1.44
CA ILE A 23 -9.84 -40.22 -1.79
C ILE A 23 -9.60 -38.83 -1.21
N LYS A 24 -9.08 -38.77 0.01
CA LYS A 24 -8.45 -37.53 0.48
C LYS A 24 -7.26 -37.29 -0.46
N PRO A 25 -7.16 -36.15 -1.12
CA PRO A 25 -5.93 -35.80 -1.84
C PRO A 25 -4.78 -35.95 -0.84
N GLU A 26 -3.74 -36.70 -1.17
CA GLU A 26 -2.60 -36.99 -0.28
C GLU A 26 -1.96 -35.71 0.28
N ASP A 27 -2.15 -34.56 -0.41
CA ASP A 27 -1.63 -33.25 -0.04
C ASP A 27 -2.63 -32.33 0.67
N SER A 28 -3.89 -32.72 0.91
CA SER A 28 -4.88 -31.91 1.64
C SER A 28 -4.96 -32.31 3.11
N GLN A 29 -4.30 -31.58 3.98
CA GLN A 29 -4.54 -31.68 5.42
C GLN A 29 -5.91 -31.08 5.75
N LEU A 30 -6.72 -31.79 6.57
CA LEU A 30 -7.92 -31.18 7.15
C LEU A 30 -7.50 -29.99 8.01
N GLU A 31 -8.27 -28.92 8.00
CA GLU A 31 -8.01 -27.70 8.80
C GLU A 31 -7.69 -28.02 10.26
N SER A 32 -8.44 -28.96 10.87
CA SER A 32 -8.22 -29.47 12.24
C SER A 32 -6.91 -30.24 12.44
N GLU A 33 -6.29 -30.70 11.36
CA GLU A 33 -5.00 -31.41 11.39
C GLU A 33 -3.83 -30.49 11.09
N ALA A 34 -4.08 -29.36 10.41
CA ALA A 34 -3.04 -28.43 9.96
C ALA A 34 -2.62 -27.43 11.05
N VAL A 35 -3.53 -27.08 11.99
CA VAL A 35 -3.28 -26.04 13.00
C VAL A 35 -3.64 -26.59 14.38
N LYS A 36 -2.62 -26.98 15.15
CA LYS A 36 -2.75 -27.65 16.45
C LYS A 36 -2.07 -26.90 17.59
N SER A 37 -1.24 -25.93 17.28
CA SER A 37 -0.40 -25.25 18.26
C SER A 37 -0.27 -23.74 17.97
N GLN A 38 0.19 -23.00 18.97
CA GLN A 38 0.55 -21.58 18.78
C GLN A 38 1.72 -21.41 17.77
N GLU A 39 2.62 -22.39 17.64
CA GLU A 39 3.70 -22.39 16.66
C GLU A 39 3.16 -22.49 15.23
N ASP A 40 2.08 -23.23 15.01
CA ASP A 40 1.44 -23.30 13.70
C ASP A 40 0.75 -21.97 13.36
N LEU A 41 0.12 -21.31 14.33
CA LEU A 41 -0.41 -19.95 14.16
C LEU A 41 0.70 -18.94 13.84
N ALA A 42 1.87 -19.07 14.49
CA ALA A 42 3.04 -18.23 14.19
C ALA A 42 3.52 -18.42 12.74
N LYS A 43 3.55 -19.67 12.24
CA LYS A 43 3.90 -19.96 10.83
C LYS A 43 2.91 -19.34 9.86
N ILE A 44 1.61 -19.40 10.17
CA ILE A 44 0.58 -18.76 9.34
C ILE A 44 0.76 -17.24 9.35
N LEU A 45 1.02 -16.62 10.51
CA LEU A 45 1.30 -15.19 10.59
C LEU A 45 2.53 -14.81 9.75
N ASN A 46 3.62 -15.57 9.85
CA ASN A 46 4.81 -15.37 9.02
C ASN A 46 4.47 -15.47 7.53
N SER A 47 3.62 -16.43 7.13
CA SER A 47 3.16 -16.52 5.75
C SER A 47 2.29 -15.33 5.32
N CYS A 48 1.56 -14.69 6.24
CA CYS A 48 0.82 -13.46 5.97
C CYS A 48 1.76 -12.26 5.78
N TYR A 49 2.84 -12.15 6.56
CA TYR A 49 3.89 -11.15 6.34
C TYR A 49 4.57 -11.35 4.99
N ASP A 50 4.93 -12.59 4.65
CA ASP A 50 5.53 -12.95 3.36
C ASP A 50 4.61 -12.59 2.19
N ALA A 51 3.36 -13.01 2.24
CA ALA A 51 2.37 -12.68 1.21
C ALA A 51 2.14 -11.16 1.11
N SER A 52 2.03 -10.46 2.25
CA SER A 52 1.94 -8.99 2.25
C SER A 52 3.17 -8.35 1.61
N ALA A 53 4.37 -8.82 1.95
CA ALA A 53 5.61 -8.33 1.36
C ALA A 53 5.61 -8.49 -0.17
N ASN A 54 5.10 -9.60 -0.69
CA ASN A 54 5.02 -9.85 -2.14
C ASN A 54 4.01 -8.95 -2.86
N HIS A 55 2.99 -8.44 -2.18
CA HIS A 55 2.03 -7.49 -2.77
C HIS A 55 2.50 -6.04 -2.63
N PHE A 56 3.24 -5.74 -1.58
CA PHE A 56 3.84 -4.42 -1.35
C PHE A 56 5.27 -4.28 -1.90
N ASN A 57 5.81 -5.23 -2.63
CA ASN A 57 7.16 -5.23 -3.22
C ASN A 57 7.38 -4.19 -4.35
N GLY A 58 6.54 -3.18 -4.41
CA GLY A 58 6.41 -2.22 -5.50
C GLY A 58 5.14 -2.42 -6.34
N ARG A 59 4.39 -3.52 -6.15
CA ARG A 59 3.20 -3.82 -6.98
C ARG A 59 2.05 -2.85 -6.69
N THR A 60 1.63 -2.70 -5.45
CA THR A 60 0.59 -1.71 -5.07
C THR A 60 1.03 -0.29 -5.37
N GLN A 61 2.30 0.03 -5.12
CA GLN A 61 2.89 1.33 -5.42
C GLN A 61 2.86 1.63 -6.92
N PHE A 62 3.15 0.64 -7.75
CA PHE A 62 3.12 0.78 -9.19
C PHE A 62 1.72 1.08 -9.74
N PHE A 63 0.67 0.41 -9.22
CA PHE A 63 -0.71 0.74 -9.59
C PHE A 63 -1.07 2.18 -9.22
N ASN A 64 -0.65 2.65 -8.05
CA ASN A 64 -0.83 4.05 -7.65
C ASN A 64 -0.10 5.02 -8.60
N GLU A 65 1.15 4.72 -8.98
CA GLU A 65 1.93 5.57 -9.90
C GLU A 65 1.31 5.62 -11.30
N LEU A 66 0.78 4.50 -11.82
CA LEU A 66 0.08 4.46 -13.10
C LEU A 66 -1.15 5.38 -13.15
N LEU A 67 -1.86 5.53 -12.03
CA LEU A 67 -3.00 6.44 -11.91
C LEU A 67 -2.57 7.90 -11.75
N GLY A 68 -1.35 8.16 -11.28
CA GLY A 68 -0.78 9.47 -11.03
C GLY A 68 -0.26 10.19 -12.29
N ASP A 69 0.64 11.16 -12.07
CA ASP A 69 1.25 12.02 -13.10
C ASP A 69 2.78 11.87 -13.20
N ASN A 70 3.36 10.91 -12.48
CA ASN A 70 4.81 10.69 -12.45
C ASN A 70 5.33 9.83 -13.60
N LEU A 71 4.48 9.07 -14.30
CA LEU A 71 4.89 8.12 -15.32
C LEU A 71 4.44 8.55 -16.72
N GLU A 72 5.25 8.21 -17.72
CA GLU A 72 4.84 8.21 -19.13
C GLU A 72 3.86 7.07 -19.41
N LYS A 73 3.18 7.17 -20.55
CA LYS A 73 2.34 6.09 -21.07
C LYS A 73 3.16 4.82 -21.25
N PRO A 74 2.79 3.70 -20.60
CA PRO A 74 3.41 2.40 -20.87
C PRO A 74 3.24 1.98 -22.32
N GLN A 75 4.22 1.27 -22.88
CA GLN A 75 4.20 0.91 -24.29
C GLN A 75 3.17 -0.17 -24.64
N SER A 76 2.88 -1.10 -23.72
CA SER A 76 1.93 -2.19 -23.95
C SER A 76 1.50 -2.85 -22.63
N GLY A 77 0.51 -3.74 -22.73
CA GLY A 77 0.07 -4.61 -21.65
C GLY A 77 -1.05 -4.00 -20.78
N PHE A 78 -1.34 -4.68 -19.66
CA PHE A 78 -2.41 -4.30 -18.71
C PHE A 78 -2.20 -2.91 -18.10
N THR A 79 -0.96 -2.51 -17.95
CA THR A 79 -0.57 -1.20 -17.45
C THR A 79 -1.18 -0.04 -18.24
N THR A 80 -1.47 -0.28 -19.51
CA THR A 80 -2.06 0.71 -20.41
C THR A 80 -3.49 1.09 -19.98
N SER A 81 -4.35 0.13 -19.64
CA SER A 81 -5.72 0.41 -19.19
C SER A 81 -5.75 1.12 -17.82
N VAL A 82 -4.85 0.75 -16.92
CA VAL A 82 -4.70 1.46 -15.63
C VAL A 82 -4.21 2.88 -15.86
N TRP A 83 -3.21 3.07 -16.71
CA TRP A 83 -2.68 4.40 -17.03
C TRP A 83 -3.73 5.29 -17.71
N PHE A 84 -4.54 4.73 -18.66
CA PHE A 84 -5.64 5.47 -19.27
C PHE A 84 -6.86 5.63 -18.35
N ARG A 85 -6.87 4.96 -17.18
CA ARG A 85 -7.99 5.00 -16.23
C ARG A 85 -9.27 4.42 -16.83
N THR A 86 -9.13 3.36 -17.64
CA THR A 86 -10.21 2.66 -18.35
C THR A 86 -10.26 1.18 -17.95
N THR A 87 -9.96 0.89 -16.69
CA THR A 87 -10.04 -0.48 -16.18
C THR A 87 -11.47 -0.99 -16.19
N ASN A 88 -11.65 -2.26 -16.53
CA ASN A 88 -12.92 -2.96 -16.51
C ASN A 88 -12.82 -4.25 -15.69
N PHE A 89 -13.93 -4.92 -15.47
CA PHE A 89 -14.00 -6.12 -14.63
C PHE A 89 -13.29 -7.37 -15.20
N PHE A 90 -12.83 -7.34 -16.46
CA PHE A 90 -12.00 -8.38 -17.07
C PHE A 90 -10.49 -8.11 -16.98
N ASN A 91 -10.08 -7.01 -16.37
CA ASN A 91 -8.66 -6.69 -16.23
C ASN A 91 -7.99 -7.65 -15.24
N SER A 92 -7.29 -8.68 -15.77
CA SER A 92 -6.73 -9.79 -14.99
C SER A 92 -5.73 -9.34 -13.91
N ASP A 93 -4.91 -8.33 -14.18
CA ASP A 93 -3.86 -7.88 -13.25
C ASP A 93 -4.44 -7.06 -12.10
N VAL A 94 -5.48 -6.25 -12.38
CA VAL A 94 -6.26 -5.53 -11.36
C VAL A 94 -7.01 -6.54 -10.49
N SER A 95 -7.67 -7.52 -11.13
CA SER A 95 -8.38 -8.61 -10.46
C SER A 95 -7.44 -9.49 -9.62
N GLY A 96 -6.26 -9.78 -10.16
CA GLY A 96 -5.23 -10.55 -9.45
C GLY A 96 -4.74 -9.84 -8.20
N LEU A 97 -4.41 -8.54 -8.27
CA LEU A 97 -4.00 -7.77 -7.10
C LEU A 97 -5.11 -7.73 -6.03
N TYR A 98 -6.36 -7.51 -6.45
CA TYR A 98 -7.51 -7.49 -5.55
C TYR A 98 -7.68 -8.83 -4.82
N GLY A 99 -7.72 -9.93 -5.56
CA GLY A 99 -7.87 -11.27 -5.01
C GLY A 99 -6.73 -11.66 -4.07
N ASP A 100 -5.50 -11.36 -4.46
CA ASP A 100 -4.30 -11.64 -3.66
C ASP A 100 -4.34 -10.90 -2.31
N LEU A 101 -4.71 -9.63 -2.30
CA LEU A 101 -4.84 -8.83 -1.07
C LEU A 101 -5.93 -9.41 -0.14
N TYR A 102 -7.10 -9.77 -0.66
CA TYR A 102 -8.14 -10.40 0.16
C TYR A 102 -7.81 -11.82 0.60
N ASN A 103 -6.99 -12.56 -0.13
CA ASN A 103 -6.48 -13.86 0.33
C ASN A 103 -5.62 -13.74 1.58
N VAL A 104 -4.81 -12.67 1.69
CA VAL A 104 -4.09 -12.39 2.94
C VAL A 104 -5.06 -12.03 4.06
N VAL A 105 -6.06 -11.18 3.80
CA VAL A 105 -7.10 -10.84 4.79
C VAL A 105 -7.82 -12.09 5.29
N PHE A 106 -8.13 -13.04 4.42
CA PHE A 106 -8.75 -14.30 4.80
C PHE A 106 -7.89 -15.09 5.80
N ARG A 107 -6.58 -15.23 5.52
CA ARG A 107 -5.63 -15.92 6.44
C ARG A 107 -5.49 -15.18 7.78
N LEU A 108 -5.45 -13.85 7.74
CA LEU A 108 -5.41 -13.02 8.95
C LEU A 108 -6.66 -13.22 9.81
N ASN A 109 -7.84 -13.25 9.21
CA ASN A 109 -9.09 -13.53 9.90
C ASN A 109 -9.14 -14.96 10.47
N PHE A 110 -8.52 -15.92 9.75
CA PHE A 110 -8.41 -17.30 10.23
C PHE A 110 -7.57 -17.38 11.51
N ILE A 111 -6.46 -16.64 11.59
CA ILE A 111 -5.67 -16.57 12.84
C ILE A 111 -6.52 -16.02 13.99
N LEU A 112 -7.26 -14.92 13.76
CA LEU A 112 -8.13 -14.35 14.80
C LEU A 112 -9.19 -15.35 15.26
N LEU A 113 -9.83 -16.06 14.32
CA LEU A 113 -10.80 -17.11 14.65
C LEU A 113 -10.18 -18.17 15.56
N LYS A 114 -8.96 -18.67 15.24
CA LYS A 114 -8.28 -19.70 16.02
C LYS A 114 -7.78 -19.21 17.39
N LEU A 115 -7.49 -17.94 17.52
CA LEU A 115 -7.15 -17.34 18.82
C LEU A 115 -8.36 -17.16 19.74
N GLU A 116 -9.58 -17.16 19.18
CA GLU A 116 -10.83 -16.89 19.89
C GLU A 116 -11.65 -18.16 20.18
N ASP A 117 -11.62 -19.17 19.28
CA ASP A 117 -12.47 -20.36 19.35
C ASP A 117 -12.08 -21.34 20.47
N GLY A 118 -10.93 -21.16 21.10
CA GLY A 118 -10.45 -21.97 22.21
C GLY A 118 -10.03 -23.40 21.83
N THR A 119 -9.94 -23.70 20.53
CA THR A 119 -9.51 -25.04 20.04
C THR A 119 -8.01 -25.26 20.18
N ILE A 120 -7.25 -24.19 20.34
CA ILE A 120 -5.78 -24.21 20.50
C ILE A 120 -5.44 -23.48 21.81
N GLU A 121 -4.66 -24.16 22.66
CA GLU A 121 -4.10 -23.51 23.84
C GLU A 121 -2.98 -22.54 23.41
N VAL A 122 -3.14 -21.26 23.77
CA VAL A 122 -2.18 -20.20 23.44
C VAL A 122 -1.80 -19.40 24.69
N ASN A 123 -0.53 -19.03 24.77
CA ASN A 123 -0.05 -18.13 25.82
C ASN A 123 -0.72 -16.74 25.68
N PRO A 124 -1.17 -16.10 26.77
CA PRO A 124 -1.82 -14.79 26.73
C PRO A 124 -0.97 -13.70 26.03
N GLU A 125 0.33 -13.65 26.27
CA GLU A 125 1.22 -12.68 25.63
C GLU A 125 1.36 -12.95 24.11
N PHE A 126 1.45 -14.23 23.72
CA PHE A 126 1.40 -14.62 22.32
C PHE A 126 0.07 -14.18 21.68
N LYS A 127 -1.06 -14.47 22.32
CA LYS A 127 -2.39 -14.06 21.83
C LYS A 127 -2.48 -12.56 21.64
N LYS A 128 -2.03 -11.79 22.63
CA LYS A 128 -2.01 -10.32 22.61
C LYS A 128 -1.20 -9.80 21.42
N ARG A 129 0.06 -10.20 21.33
CA ARG A 129 0.99 -9.78 20.26
C ARG A 129 0.46 -10.14 18.86
N VAL A 130 0.09 -11.41 18.66
CA VAL A 130 -0.39 -11.88 17.35
C VAL A 130 -1.68 -11.20 16.94
N THR A 131 -2.61 -10.96 17.88
CA THR A 131 -3.82 -10.16 17.59
C THR A 131 -3.45 -8.77 17.08
N GLY A 132 -2.48 -8.11 17.71
CA GLY A 132 -2.00 -6.78 17.30
C GLY A 132 -1.39 -6.80 15.89
N GLU A 133 -0.50 -7.74 15.60
CA GLU A 133 0.14 -7.87 14.29
C GLU A 133 -0.86 -8.20 13.18
N VAL A 134 -1.80 -9.09 13.43
CA VAL A 134 -2.87 -9.45 12.48
C VAL A 134 -3.73 -8.23 12.14
N LYS A 135 -4.15 -7.47 13.14
CA LYS A 135 -4.96 -6.27 12.95
C LYS A 135 -4.20 -5.17 12.22
N PHE A 136 -2.90 -4.99 12.50
CA PHE A 136 -2.04 -4.09 11.74
C PHE A 136 -1.98 -4.45 10.24
N LEU A 137 -1.69 -5.71 9.91
CA LEU A 137 -1.62 -6.15 8.51
C LEU A 137 -2.98 -6.05 7.82
N ARG A 138 -4.08 -6.41 8.52
CA ARG A 138 -5.44 -6.33 7.98
C ARG A 138 -5.84 -4.88 7.68
N ALA A 139 -5.52 -3.97 8.58
CA ALA A 139 -5.74 -2.53 8.37
C ALA A 139 -4.92 -1.99 7.21
N MET A 140 -3.63 -2.34 7.11
CA MET A 140 -2.75 -1.93 6.02
C MET A 140 -3.30 -2.37 4.66
N ILE A 141 -3.77 -3.60 4.56
CA ILE A 141 -4.33 -4.14 3.32
C ILE A 141 -5.65 -3.45 2.96
N HIS A 142 -6.59 -3.32 3.90
CA HIS A 142 -7.85 -2.62 3.64
C HIS A 142 -7.61 -1.14 3.26
N PHE A 143 -6.62 -0.47 3.87
CA PHE A 143 -6.26 0.90 3.52
C PHE A 143 -5.74 0.99 2.08
N GLU A 144 -4.94 0.03 1.63
CA GLU A 144 -4.47 0.05 0.24
C GLU A 144 -5.61 -0.27 -0.75
N ILE A 145 -6.48 -1.24 -0.43
CA ILE A 145 -7.61 -1.57 -1.29
C ILE A 145 -8.56 -0.37 -1.43
N VAL A 146 -8.93 0.30 -0.33
CA VAL A 146 -9.86 1.45 -0.42
C VAL A 146 -9.27 2.61 -1.22
N ARG A 147 -7.95 2.86 -1.11
CA ARG A 147 -7.28 3.90 -1.89
C ARG A 147 -7.26 3.63 -3.39
N LEU A 148 -7.17 2.36 -3.79
CA LEU A 148 -7.10 1.95 -5.19
C LEU A 148 -8.49 1.73 -5.81
N TRP A 149 -9.44 1.14 -5.09
CA TRP A 149 -10.75 0.74 -5.62
C TRP A 149 -11.92 1.65 -5.25
N ALA A 150 -11.68 2.73 -4.51
CA ALA A 150 -12.71 3.70 -4.19
C ALA A 150 -12.28 5.14 -4.48
N GLN A 151 -13.26 6.03 -4.53
CA GLN A 151 -13.01 7.47 -4.49
C GLN A 151 -12.48 7.85 -3.09
N PRO A 152 -11.66 8.91 -2.96
CA PRO A 152 -11.00 9.23 -1.72
C PRO A 152 -11.97 9.60 -0.59
N TYR A 153 -11.51 9.49 0.66
CA TYR A 153 -12.19 10.06 1.80
C TYR A 153 -12.43 11.57 1.58
N GLY A 154 -13.63 12.05 1.83
CA GLY A 154 -14.04 13.42 1.55
C GLY A 154 -14.57 13.67 0.12
N PHE A 155 -14.62 12.63 -0.75
CA PHE A 155 -15.27 12.74 -2.07
C PHE A 155 -16.75 13.17 -1.95
N LYS A 156 -17.49 12.59 -0.97
CA LYS A 156 -18.72 13.16 -0.43
C LYS A 156 -18.44 13.63 0.99
N ALA A 157 -19.01 14.74 1.38
CA ALA A 157 -18.76 15.36 2.68
C ALA A 157 -19.05 14.42 3.86
N ASP A 158 -20.07 13.57 3.74
CA ASP A 158 -20.49 12.59 4.74
C ASP A 158 -19.80 11.20 4.58
N ASN A 159 -18.96 11.04 3.56
CA ASN A 159 -18.30 9.79 3.21
C ASN A 159 -19.25 8.60 2.97
N SER A 160 -20.51 8.86 2.58
CA SER A 160 -21.54 7.87 2.28
C SER A 160 -21.37 7.17 0.93
N HIS A 161 -20.41 7.59 0.09
CA HIS A 161 -20.12 6.93 -1.17
C HIS A 161 -19.49 5.55 -0.94
N LEU A 162 -19.68 4.65 -1.93
CA LEU A 162 -19.25 3.27 -1.82
C LEU A 162 -17.73 3.13 -1.75
N GLY A 163 -17.28 2.46 -0.73
CA GLY A 163 -15.91 2.03 -0.47
C GLY A 163 -15.61 0.65 -1.05
N ILE A 164 -15.23 -0.26 -0.18
CA ILE A 164 -14.86 -1.64 -0.49
C ILE A 164 -15.61 -2.63 0.43
N VAL A 165 -15.48 -3.92 0.17
CA VAL A 165 -15.99 -4.95 1.08
C VAL A 165 -15.10 -5.01 2.32
N ILE A 166 -15.69 -4.83 3.50
CA ILE A 166 -14.98 -5.09 4.77
C ILE A 166 -15.04 -6.59 5.06
N ARG A 167 -13.89 -7.27 5.03
CA ARG A 167 -13.76 -8.67 5.44
C ARG A 167 -13.19 -8.72 6.87
N ASP A 168 -14.07 -8.76 7.84
CA ASP A 168 -13.78 -8.73 9.28
C ASP A 168 -13.67 -10.11 9.92
N LYS A 169 -14.11 -11.16 9.22
CA LYS A 169 -14.08 -12.57 9.65
C LYS A 169 -13.88 -13.52 8.48
N VAL A 170 -13.62 -14.79 8.78
CA VAL A 170 -13.50 -15.85 7.78
C VAL A 170 -14.82 -16.03 7.05
N SER A 171 -14.88 -15.66 5.78
CA SER A 171 -16.05 -15.84 4.93
C SER A 171 -15.68 -15.62 3.47
N THR A 172 -16.20 -16.49 2.60
CA THR A 172 -16.16 -16.33 1.14
C THR A 172 -17.53 -15.94 0.57
N SER A 173 -18.53 -15.75 1.44
CA SER A 173 -19.88 -15.39 1.00
C SER A 173 -19.90 -14.00 0.34
N PRO A 174 -20.76 -13.80 -0.67
CA PRO A 174 -21.00 -12.48 -1.25
C PRO A 174 -21.35 -11.45 -0.17
N LYS A 175 -20.79 -10.26 -0.28
CA LYS A 175 -21.02 -9.16 0.65
C LYS A 175 -21.05 -7.83 -0.10
N ALA A 176 -21.97 -6.95 0.24
CA ALA A 176 -22.02 -5.60 -0.30
C ALA A 176 -20.79 -4.78 0.11
N ARG A 177 -20.49 -3.77 -0.68
CA ARG A 177 -19.49 -2.75 -0.33
C ARG A 177 -19.99 -1.93 0.85
N ALA A 178 -19.10 -1.66 1.78
CA ALA A 178 -19.31 -0.65 2.82
C ALA A 178 -19.08 0.76 2.26
N THR A 179 -19.57 1.77 2.93
CA THR A 179 -19.23 3.16 2.62
C THR A 179 -17.76 3.44 2.93
N VAL A 180 -17.18 4.47 2.30
CA VAL A 180 -15.80 4.89 2.60
C VAL A 180 -15.66 5.26 4.07
N GLY A 181 -16.66 5.93 4.66
CA GLY A 181 -16.66 6.26 6.09
C GLY A 181 -16.56 5.04 6.99
N GLU A 182 -17.35 3.97 6.71
CA GLU A 182 -17.29 2.71 7.45
C GLU A 182 -15.96 1.98 7.28
N VAL A 183 -15.39 1.98 6.06
CA VAL A 183 -14.07 1.35 5.80
C VAL A 183 -12.97 2.06 6.58
N TYR A 184 -12.92 3.39 6.58
CA TYR A 184 -11.92 4.13 7.35
C TYR A 184 -12.11 3.94 8.86
N SER A 185 -13.35 3.90 9.34
CA SER A 185 -13.64 3.59 10.75
C SER A 185 -13.15 2.19 11.16
N PHE A 186 -13.34 1.19 10.29
CA PHE A 186 -12.83 -0.16 10.49
C PHE A 186 -11.30 -0.20 10.55
N ILE A 187 -10.62 0.48 9.60
CA ILE A 187 -9.16 0.56 9.55
C ILE A 187 -8.61 1.23 10.83
N ILE A 188 -9.21 2.34 11.26
CA ILE A 188 -8.80 3.05 12.49
C ILE A 188 -9.02 2.17 13.72
N GLY A 189 -10.14 1.45 13.79
CA GLY A 189 -10.43 0.52 14.89
C GLY A 189 -9.39 -0.60 14.99
N ASP A 190 -9.05 -1.23 13.86
CA ASP A 190 -8.00 -2.26 13.81
C ASP A 190 -6.62 -1.69 14.20
N LEU A 191 -6.25 -0.50 13.71
CA LEU A 191 -4.97 0.13 14.07
C LEU A 191 -4.90 0.54 15.54
N THR A 192 -6.00 1.04 16.10
CA THR A 192 -6.05 1.41 17.51
C THR A 192 -5.82 0.19 18.41
N GLU A 193 -6.49 -0.91 18.09
CA GLU A 193 -6.30 -2.16 18.85
C GLU A 193 -4.93 -2.78 18.59
N ALA A 194 -4.40 -2.68 17.37
CA ALA A 194 -3.05 -3.12 17.03
C ALA A 194 -1.99 -2.38 17.86
N ILE A 195 -2.07 -1.06 17.94
CA ILE A 195 -1.15 -0.22 18.71
C ILE A 195 -1.19 -0.57 20.21
N ASP A 196 -2.37 -0.86 20.77
CA ASP A 196 -2.50 -1.29 22.15
C ASP A 196 -1.80 -2.64 22.40
N LYS A 197 -1.93 -3.58 21.47
CA LYS A 197 -1.51 -4.98 21.66
C LYS A 197 -0.10 -5.31 21.19
N MET A 198 0.43 -4.62 20.16
CA MET A 198 1.78 -4.89 19.65
C MET A 198 2.87 -4.49 20.65
N GLU A 199 4.05 -5.08 20.48
CA GLU A 199 5.25 -4.76 21.24
C GLU A 199 5.93 -3.48 20.70
N THR A 200 6.77 -2.86 21.53
CA THR A 200 7.60 -1.73 21.11
C THR A 200 8.79 -2.16 20.24
N THR A 201 9.22 -3.41 20.40
CA THR A 201 10.28 -4.04 19.61
C THR A 201 9.82 -5.41 19.16
N ASN A 202 10.02 -5.79 17.88
CA ASN A 202 9.56 -7.06 17.33
C ASN A 202 10.42 -7.51 16.14
N ASN A 203 11.74 -7.52 16.29
CA ASN A 203 12.67 -7.81 15.19
C ASN A 203 12.30 -7.04 13.90
N ASN A 204 12.00 -7.77 12.82
CA ASN A 204 11.61 -7.21 11.52
C ASN A 204 10.08 -7.16 11.32
N TYR A 205 9.29 -7.46 12.34
CA TYR A 205 7.83 -7.44 12.28
C TYR A 205 7.26 -6.13 12.78
N ALA A 206 5.95 -5.95 12.63
CA ALA A 206 5.29 -4.72 13.05
C ALA A 206 5.40 -4.46 14.56
N THR A 207 5.57 -3.19 14.90
CA THR A 207 5.66 -2.65 16.26
C THR A 207 4.57 -1.62 16.51
N LYS A 208 4.43 -1.18 17.75
CA LYS A 208 3.55 -0.05 18.10
C LYS A 208 3.79 1.17 17.22
N ASP A 209 5.05 1.50 16.99
CA ASP A 209 5.41 2.66 16.16
C ASP A 209 5.06 2.45 14.69
N ALA A 210 5.16 1.23 14.16
CA ALA A 210 4.66 0.89 12.83
C ALA A 210 3.14 1.14 12.72
N GLY A 211 2.38 0.72 13.74
CA GLY A 211 0.95 0.97 13.83
C GLY A 211 0.59 2.45 13.87
N LYS A 212 1.29 3.24 14.70
CA LYS A 212 1.12 4.70 14.80
C LYS A 212 1.47 5.40 13.48
N ALA A 213 2.58 5.03 12.83
CA ALA A 213 2.99 5.61 11.57
C ALA A 213 1.95 5.34 10.46
N LEU A 214 1.39 4.13 10.40
CA LEU A 214 0.31 3.83 9.48
C LEU A 214 -0.97 4.61 9.82
N LEU A 215 -1.33 4.74 11.09
CA LEU A 215 -2.47 5.53 11.54
C LEU A 215 -2.32 7.02 11.17
N ALA A 216 -1.11 7.58 11.28
CA ALA A 216 -0.80 8.93 10.82
C ALA A 216 -1.05 9.09 9.31
N LYS A 217 -0.66 8.09 8.48
CA LYS A 217 -0.97 8.08 7.03
C LYS A 217 -2.46 8.00 6.76
N VAL A 218 -3.22 7.21 7.52
CA VAL A 218 -4.68 7.14 7.40
C VAL A 218 -5.30 8.50 7.69
N TYR A 219 -4.93 9.16 8.80
CA TYR A 219 -5.42 10.49 9.12
C TYR A 219 -4.97 11.55 8.11
N PHE A 220 -3.76 11.43 7.59
CA PHE A 220 -3.27 12.33 6.54
C PHE A 220 -4.12 12.21 5.26
N GLN A 221 -4.48 10.97 4.87
CA GLN A 221 -5.38 10.73 3.73
C GLN A 221 -6.80 11.29 3.96
N MET A 222 -7.23 11.36 5.22
CA MET A 222 -8.51 11.95 5.63
C MET A 222 -8.49 13.47 5.75
N ASN A 223 -7.34 14.13 5.59
CA ASN A 223 -7.11 15.55 5.89
C ASN A 223 -7.34 15.91 7.39
N ASP A 224 -7.20 14.93 8.30
CA ASP A 224 -7.27 15.15 9.76
C ASP A 224 -5.89 15.54 10.30
N TYR A 225 -5.50 16.77 10.02
CA TYR A 225 -4.15 17.30 10.28
C TYR A 225 -3.82 17.42 11.77
N GLU A 226 -4.82 17.62 12.64
CA GLU A 226 -4.59 17.65 14.08
C GLU A 226 -4.12 16.29 14.61
N LYS A 227 -4.73 15.20 14.15
CA LYS A 227 -4.29 13.85 14.53
C LYS A 227 -2.94 13.49 13.91
N VAL A 228 -2.68 13.93 12.68
CA VAL A 228 -1.35 13.77 12.07
C VAL A 228 -0.28 14.46 12.91
N LYS A 229 -0.48 15.73 13.26
CA LYS A 229 0.43 16.49 14.13
C LYS A 229 0.70 15.76 15.44
N THR A 230 -0.37 15.31 16.09
CA THR A 230 -0.27 14.62 17.41
C THR A 230 0.59 13.37 17.32
N ILE A 231 0.31 12.48 16.36
CA ILE A 231 1.06 11.22 16.20
C ILE A 231 2.50 11.49 15.76
N CYS A 232 2.71 12.40 14.80
CA CYS A 232 4.06 12.72 14.34
C CYS A 232 4.92 13.35 15.45
N ASN A 233 4.35 14.19 16.31
CA ASN A 233 5.06 14.76 17.47
C ASN A 233 5.53 13.68 18.46
N GLU A 234 4.77 12.59 18.59
CA GLU A 234 5.13 11.45 19.43
C GLU A 234 6.24 10.58 18.79
N LEU A 235 6.15 10.35 17.48
CA LEU A 235 7.03 9.39 16.79
C LEU A 235 8.38 9.99 16.38
N ILE A 236 8.37 11.19 15.81
CA ILE A 236 9.56 11.79 15.17
C ILE A 236 10.78 11.84 16.11
N PRO A 237 10.64 12.17 17.41
CA PRO A 237 11.78 12.21 18.32
C PRO A 237 12.50 10.87 18.55
N ASN A 238 11.85 9.74 18.21
CA ASN A 238 12.41 8.40 18.42
C ASN A 238 13.32 7.94 17.27
N TYR A 239 13.39 8.71 16.18
CA TYR A 239 14.10 8.34 14.94
C TYR A 239 15.07 9.45 14.54
N THR A 240 16.07 9.10 13.75
CA THR A 240 17.10 10.05 13.30
C THR A 240 17.15 10.04 11.77
N MET A 241 17.29 11.22 11.16
CA MET A 241 17.46 11.34 9.69
C MET A 241 18.71 10.58 9.23
N ASP A 242 18.55 9.74 8.23
CA ASP A 242 19.66 9.12 7.55
C ASP A 242 20.38 10.18 6.68
N THR A 243 21.69 10.29 6.83
CA THR A 243 22.50 11.26 6.08
C THR A 243 22.67 10.87 4.62
N THR A 244 22.38 9.60 4.26
CA THR A 244 22.45 9.11 2.90
C THR A 244 21.08 9.23 2.23
N LEU A 245 21.08 9.41 0.90
CA LEU A 245 19.84 9.37 0.11
C LEU A 245 19.45 7.94 -0.28
N ASN A 246 20.13 6.94 0.25
CA ASN A 246 20.04 5.56 -0.22
C ASN A 246 19.14 4.69 0.67
N ARG A 247 17.95 5.20 0.99
CA ARG A 247 16.99 4.53 1.86
C ARG A 247 16.64 3.11 1.39
N PHE A 248 16.55 2.89 0.08
CA PHE A 248 16.19 1.59 -0.48
C PHE A 248 17.32 0.56 -0.42
N SER A 249 18.58 0.94 -0.51
CA SER A 249 19.70 0.00 -0.38
C SER A 249 20.06 -0.32 1.07
N ASN A 250 19.73 0.58 2.01
CA ASN A 250 20.13 0.48 3.43
C ASN A 250 18.93 0.36 4.38
N ALA A 251 17.75 -0.05 3.90
CA ALA A 251 16.52 -0.04 4.71
C ALA A 251 16.62 -0.80 6.04
N LEU A 252 17.46 -1.83 6.13
CA LEU A 252 17.70 -2.57 7.38
C LEU A 252 18.54 -1.81 8.41
N THR A 253 19.40 -0.93 7.95
CA THR A 253 20.36 -0.20 8.79
C THR A 253 20.03 1.28 8.91
N SER A 254 19.03 1.75 8.18
CA SER A 254 18.63 3.15 8.22
C SER A 254 18.01 3.50 9.55
N SER A 255 18.52 4.56 10.17
CA SER A 255 17.97 5.16 11.40
C SER A 255 16.57 5.79 11.21
N GLU A 256 16.12 5.92 9.97
CA GLU A 256 14.78 6.40 9.63
C GLU A 256 13.72 5.29 9.59
N ASN A 257 14.13 4.02 9.59
CA ASN A 257 13.22 2.90 9.37
C ASN A 257 12.27 2.70 10.56
N ILE A 258 10.96 2.77 10.32
CA ILE A 258 9.92 2.48 11.29
C ILE A 258 9.32 1.10 11.01
N PHE A 259 9.05 0.80 9.74
CA PHE A 259 8.60 -0.50 9.29
C PHE A 259 9.00 -0.75 7.84
N SER A 260 9.58 -1.91 7.58
CA SER A 260 9.97 -2.38 6.23
C SER A 260 9.67 -3.86 6.05
N PHE A 261 9.37 -4.25 4.82
CA PHE A 261 9.49 -5.65 4.42
C PHE A 261 10.94 -5.95 4.05
N VAL A 262 11.56 -6.81 4.84
CA VAL A 262 13.00 -7.07 4.82
C VAL A 262 13.36 -8.10 3.77
N SER A 263 14.35 -7.79 2.93
CA SER A 263 14.98 -8.72 1.99
C SER A 263 16.29 -9.25 2.58
N THR A 264 16.51 -10.53 2.46
CA THR A 264 17.76 -11.19 2.92
C THR A 264 18.74 -11.51 1.78
N GLY A 265 18.29 -11.36 0.53
CA GLY A 265 19.10 -11.62 -0.67
C GLY A 265 18.25 -11.56 -1.95
N VAL A 266 18.88 -11.85 -3.08
CA VAL A 266 18.20 -11.84 -4.40
C VAL A 266 17.02 -12.81 -4.46
N GLY A 267 17.16 -13.98 -3.83
CA GLY A 267 16.09 -15.00 -3.79
C GLY A 267 14.92 -14.67 -2.86
N ASP A 268 15.08 -13.65 -2.00
CA ASP A 268 14.07 -13.18 -1.06
C ASP A 268 13.89 -11.65 -1.23
N ASN A 269 13.64 -11.23 -2.46
CA ASN A 269 13.60 -9.81 -2.82
C ASN A 269 12.20 -9.22 -2.60
N ARG A 270 12.06 -8.41 -1.54
CA ARG A 270 10.81 -7.68 -1.20
C ARG A 270 10.62 -6.38 -1.98
N ALA A 271 11.39 -6.17 -3.03
CA ALA A 271 11.34 -5.01 -3.91
C ALA A 271 11.34 -5.39 -5.40
N ALA A 272 10.99 -6.64 -5.72
CA ALA A 272 11.11 -7.20 -7.05
C ALA A 272 10.38 -6.39 -8.12
N THR A 273 9.18 -5.89 -7.84
CA THR A 273 8.40 -5.10 -8.81
C THR A 273 9.02 -3.73 -9.09
N TYR A 274 9.61 -3.08 -8.07
CA TYR A 274 10.38 -1.84 -8.30
C TYR A 274 11.54 -2.09 -9.26
N ILE A 275 12.33 -3.14 -8.98
CA ILE A 275 13.50 -3.48 -9.80
C ILE A 275 13.08 -3.83 -11.23
N ASN A 276 12.06 -4.68 -11.39
CA ASN A 276 11.58 -5.09 -12.71
C ASN A 276 11.06 -3.91 -13.55
N ASN A 277 10.45 -2.92 -12.93
CA ASN A 277 9.84 -1.79 -13.63
C ASN A 277 10.82 -0.64 -13.89
N TYR A 278 11.68 -0.31 -12.92
CA TYR A 278 12.43 0.94 -12.94
C TYR A 278 13.94 0.78 -13.09
N ARG A 279 14.50 -0.42 -12.85
CA ARG A 279 15.95 -0.64 -12.91
C ARG A 279 16.47 -0.38 -14.31
N ILE A 280 17.54 0.41 -14.41
CA ILE A 280 18.30 0.66 -15.60
C ILE A 280 19.52 -0.24 -15.57
N VAL A 281 19.49 -1.33 -16.33
CA VAL A 281 20.57 -2.32 -16.40
C VAL A 281 21.68 -1.84 -17.32
N ASN A 282 21.31 -1.25 -18.45
CA ASN A 282 22.22 -0.72 -19.45
C ASN A 282 22.01 0.79 -19.57
N PRO A 283 23.05 1.63 -19.39
CA PRO A 283 22.93 3.08 -19.52
C PRO A 283 22.40 3.57 -20.88
N SER A 284 22.48 2.73 -21.93
CA SER A 284 21.95 3.06 -23.26
C SER A 284 20.48 2.66 -23.45
N ASN A 285 19.90 1.88 -22.54
CA ASN A 285 18.53 1.39 -22.67
C ASN A 285 17.66 1.86 -21.48
N PRO A 286 16.52 2.50 -21.75
CA PRO A 286 15.61 2.90 -20.67
C PRO A 286 15.02 1.69 -19.97
N SER A 287 14.58 1.90 -18.71
CA SER A 287 13.77 0.93 -17.95
C SER A 287 12.44 0.65 -18.67
N PRO A 288 11.78 -0.50 -18.39
CA PRO A 288 10.46 -0.81 -18.96
C PRO A 288 9.41 0.27 -18.71
N ILE A 289 9.42 0.87 -17.52
CA ILE A 289 8.55 1.97 -17.11
C ILE A 289 9.35 3.25 -17.01
N ARG A 290 8.83 4.31 -17.59
CA ARG A 290 9.50 5.59 -17.79
C ARG A 290 8.84 6.70 -17.00
N LEU A 291 9.63 7.68 -16.58
CA LEU A 291 9.13 8.86 -15.88
C LEU A 291 8.47 9.84 -16.85
N SER A 292 7.50 10.60 -16.35
CA SER A 292 6.98 11.75 -17.08
C SER A 292 8.06 12.85 -17.19
N LYS A 293 7.99 13.59 -18.30
CA LYS A 293 8.86 14.76 -18.51
C LYS A 293 8.75 15.77 -17.36
N SER A 294 7.54 15.94 -16.81
CA SER A 294 7.29 16.85 -15.68
C SER A 294 8.10 16.45 -14.45
N LEU A 295 8.07 15.17 -14.06
CA LEU A 295 8.83 14.69 -12.90
C LEU A 295 10.34 14.79 -13.15
N TYR A 296 10.82 14.40 -14.34
CA TYR A 296 12.23 14.54 -14.71
C TYR A 296 12.70 15.99 -14.62
N THR A 297 11.97 16.93 -15.26
CA THR A 297 12.34 18.35 -15.28
C THR A 297 12.39 18.93 -13.86
N GLU A 298 11.44 18.56 -12.99
CA GLU A 298 11.45 18.98 -11.60
C GLU A 298 12.64 18.37 -10.83
N GLY A 299 12.92 17.08 -11.05
CA GLY A 299 14.01 16.36 -10.39
C GLY A 299 15.41 16.89 -10.73
N VAL A 300 15.60 17.43 -11.94
CA VAL A 300 16.89 18.01 -12.39
C VAL A 300 16.92 19.53 -12.38
N SER A 301 15.88 20.20 -11.87
CA SER A 301 15.76 21.67 -11.89
C SER A 301 16.87 22.39 -11.12
N ASP A 302 17.45 21.72 -10.12
CA ASP A 302 18.61 22.21 -9.37
C ASP A 302 19.66 21.08 -9.29
N THR A 303 20.75 21.22 -10.02
CA THR A 303 21.83 20.22 -10.07
C THR A 303 22.65 20.14 -8.77
N SER A 304 22.52 21.12 -7.87
CA SER A 304 23.10 21.07 -6.52
C SER A 304 22.32 20.17 -5.59
N ASP A 305 21.06 19.84 -5.90
CA ASP A 305 20.30 18.82 -5.21
C ASP A 305 20.87 17.43 -5.54
N LYS A 306 21.35 16.71 -4.53
CA LYS A 306 21.94 15.37 -4.70
C LYS A 306 20.96 14.38 -5.31
N ARG A 307 19.64 14.58 -5.15
CA ARG A 307 18.58 13.73 -5.74
C ARG A 307 18.51 13.85 -7.23
N SER A 308 19.01 14.97 -7.82
CA SER A 308 19.06 15.15 -9.28
C SER A 308 19.83 14.03 -9.99
N LYS A 309 20.79 13.40 -9.30
CA LYS A 309 21.58 12.27 -9.81
C LYS A 309 20.78 10.98 -10.02
N TYR A 310 19.61 10.88 -9.44
CA TYR A 310 18.73 9.73 -9.68
C TYR A 310 18.06 9.78 -11.05
N TYR A 311 17.87 10.97 -11.60
CA TYR A 311 17.14 11.16 -12.84
C TYR A 311 18.06 11.08 -14.04
N VAL A 312 17.68 10.31 -15.04
CA VAL A 312 18.44 10.12 -16.27
C VAL A 312 17.58 10.38 -17.50
N ILE A 313 18.21 10.89 -18.57
CA ILE A 313 17.58 11.11 -19.86
C ILE A 313 18.20 10.17 -20.88
N PHE A 314 17.38 9.62 -21.74
CA PHE A 314 17.76 8.80 -22.88
C PHE A 314 17.44 9.53 -24.17
N ASN A 315 18.33 9.45 -25.18
CA ASN A 315 18.17 10.06 -26.49
C ASN A 315 17.79 11.55 -26.43
N PRO A 316 18.55 12.41 -25.72
CA PRO A 316 18.20 13.82 -25.53
C PRO A 316 18.07 14.55 -26.85
N GLY A 317 16.95 15.27 -27.05
CA GLY A 317 16.66 16.02 -28.26
C GLY A 317 16.15 15.20 -29.46
N ASP A 318 16.00 13.89 -29.31
CA ASP A 318 15.44 12.99 -30.31
C ASP A 318 13.92 12.77 -30.08
N ALA A 319 13.21 12.32 -31.13
CA ALA A 319 11.79 11.94 -31.00
C ALA A 319 11.55 10.76 -30.05
N SER A 320 12.59 9.98 -29.74
CA SER A 320 12.59 8.89 -28.77
C SER A 320 13.11 9.31 -27.38
N GLU A 321 13.23 10.62 -27.10
CA GLU A 321 13.64 11.13 -25.80
C GLU A 321 12.71 10.57 -24.69
N THR A 322 13.32 10.02 -23.65
CA THR A 322 12.57 9.45 -22.52
C THR A 322 13.38 9.50 -21.22
N TYR A 323 12.74 9.26 -20.08
CA TYR A 323 13.30 9.54 -18.77
C TYR A 323 13.21 8.32 -17.86
N GLY A 324 14.22 8.15 -17.02
CA GLY A 324 14.31 7.04 -16.07
C GLY A 324 14.82 7.49 -14.70
N ILE A 325 14.83 6.54 -13.76
CA ILE A 325 15.31 6.77 -12.40
C ILE A 325 16.24 5.64 -11.97
N THR A 326 17.36 5.99 -11.36
CA THR A 326 18.37 5.04 -10.87
C THR A 326 18.20 4.67 -9.39
N LYS A 327 17.23 5.26 -8.69
CA LYS A 327 16.96 5.06 -7.27
C LYS A 327 16.78 3.57 -6.90
N PHE A 328 16.30 2.75 -7.83
CA PHE A 328 16.02 1.33 -7.66
C PHE A 328 17.05 0.41 -8.33
N ASN A 329 18.23 0.95 -8.68
CA ASN A 329 19.30 0.20 -9.31
C ASN A 329 20.08 -0.63 -8.28
N ALA A 330 19.48 -1.72 -7.83
CA ALA A 330 20.08 -2.73 -6.97
C ALA A 330 19.63 -4.12 -7.39
N ASP A 331 20.32 -5.16 -6.95
CA ASP A 331 19.91 -6.54 -7.21
C ASP A 331 18.76 -6.97 -6.29
N PHE A 332 18.74 -6.45 -5.08
CA PHE A 332 17.65 -6.54 -4.12
C PHE A 332 17.76 -5.40 -3.10
N PHE A 333 16.65 -5.07 -2.44
CA PHE A 333 16.62 -4.18 -1.28
C PHE A 333 15.38 -4.43 -0.42
N SER A 334 15.47 -4.11 0.86
CA SER A 334 14.30 -4.12 1.75
C SER A 334 13.36 -2.97 1.38
N ASN A 335 12.07 -3.22 1.40
CA ASN A 335 11.09 -2.22 1.02
C ASN A 335 10.58 -1.43 2.23
N PRO A 336 10.95 -0.15 2.37
CA PRO A 336 10.46 0.69 3.45
C PRO A 336 8.99 1.05 3.25
N ILE A 337 8.17 0.79 4.27
CA ILE A 337 6.73 1.08 4.26
C ILE A 337 6.42 2.35 5.07
N SER A 338 7.12 2.54 6.19
CA SER A 338 7.00 3.75 7.03
C SER A 338 8.36 4.17 7.55
N TYR A 339 8.67 5.46 7.44
CA TYR A 339 9.99 6.00 7.79
C TYR A 339 9.90 7.49 8.15
N LEU A 340 10.92 7.99 8.85
CA LEU A 340 10.97 9.32 9.46
C LEU A 340 10.72 10.47 8.45
N THR A 341 11.42 10.47 7.30
CA THR A 341 11.26 11.55 6.31
C THR A 341 9.81 11.75 5.88
N GLN A 342 9.05 10.66 5.75
CA GLN A 342 7.64 10.74 5.40
C GLN A 342 6.83 11.41 6.52
N LEU A 343 7.08 11.04 7.78
CA LEU A 343 6.39 11.65 8.93
C LEU A 343 6.71 13.15 9.05
N LYS A 344 7.98 13.55 8.84
CA LYS A 344 8.39 14.96 8.85
C LYS A 344 7.63 15.78 7.81
N LEU A 345 7.60 15.34 6.56
CA LEU A 345 6.92 16.07 5.49
C LEU A 345 5.38 16.09 5.68
N MET A 346 4.79 15.01 6.22
CA MET A 346 3.37 14.99 6.60
C MET A 346 3.08 15.98 7.74
N ARG A 347 3.96 16.06 8.77
CA ARG A 347 3.81 17.02 9.87
C ARG A 347 3.98 18.45 9.38
N ALA A 348 4.98 18.72 8.55
CA ALA A 348 5.20 20.06 7.98
C ALA A 348 3.99 20.55 7.18
N GLU A 349 3.41 19.71 6.30
CA GLU A 349 2.19 20.05 5.59
C GLU A 349 1.02 20.28 6.56
N ALA A 350 0.85 19.42 7.55
CA ALA A 350 -0.22 19.54 8.54
C ALA A 350 -0.10 20.85 9.34
N LEU A 351 1.09 21.19 9.82
CA LEU A 351 1.34 22.42 10.58
C LEU A 351 1.11 23.67 9.74
N GLY A 352 1.51 23.65 8.45
CA GLY A 352 1.23 24.73 7.52
C GLY A 352 -0.28 24.91 7.27
N ILE A 353 -1.03 23.83 7.06
CA ILE A 353 -2.50 23.90 6.85
C ILE A 353 -3.23 24.36 8.12
N LEU A 354 -2.79 23.92 9.28
CA LEU A 354 -3.33 24.34 10.58
C LEU A 354 -2.91 25.76 10.97
N ASN A 355 -1.95 26.32 10.26
CA ASN A 355 -1.29 27.59 10.61
C ASN A 355 -0.86 27.62 12.08
N SER A 356 -0.21 26.54 12.54
CA SER A 356 0.19 26.35 13.93
C SER A 356 1.60 25.80 13.98
N ASP A 357 2.42 26.26 14.94
CA ASP A 357 3.80 25.80 15.16
C ASP A 357 4.63 25.68 13.85
N LEU A 358 4.61 26.75 13.06
CA LEU A 358 5.27 26.79 11.75
C LEU A 358 6.78 26.55 11.86
N VAL A 359 7.41 26.93 12.99
CA VAL A 359 8.84 26.71 13.22
C VAL A 359 9.18 25.23 13.16
N THR A 360 8.47 24.38 13.88
CA THR A 360 8.65 22.91 13.80
C THR A 360 8.44 22.37 12.38
N GLY A 361 7.44 22.87 11.67
CA GLY A 361 7.21 22.46 10.28
C GLY A 361 8.31 22.91 9.31
N ILE A 362 8.87 24.11 9.52
CA ILE A 362 10.02 24.65 8.78
C ILE A 362 11.27 23.79 9.05
N ASP A 363 11.54 23.44 10.31
CA ASP A 363 12.65 22.58 10.68
C ASP A 363 12.53 21.19 10.04
N ASP A 364 11.32 20.61 9.98
CA ASP A 364 11.09 19.33 9.30
C ASP A 364 11.41 19.39 7.81
N VAL A 365 11.06 20.47 7.13
CA VAL A 365 11.42 20.67 5.71
C VAL A 365 12.92 20.92 5.57
N ASN A 366 13.50 21.70 6.48
CA ASN A 366 14.93 22.06 6.44
C ASN A 366 15.81 20.82 6.64
N ASP A 367 15.45 19.89 7.50
CA ASP A 367 16.18 18.61 7.64
C ASP A 367 16.25 17.84 6.31
N VAL A 368 15.15 17.82 5.56
CA VAL A 368 15.11 17.19 4.24
C VAL A 368 15.96 17.96 3.22
N LEU A 369 15.90 19.30 3.25
CA LEU A 369 16.72 20.15 2.38
C LEU A 369 18.22 20.02 2.71
N GLU A 370 18.58 20.03 3.96
CA GLU A 370 20.00 19.87 4.37
C GLU A 370 20.58 18.53 3.92
N ARG A 371 19.83 17.45 4.01
CA ARG A 371 20.24 16.16 3.46
C ARG A 371 20.39 16.24 1.95
N ALA A 372 19.41 16.81 1.25
CA ALA A 372 19.38 16.89 -0.19
C ALA A 372 20.55 17.74 -0.75
N TYR A 373 20.85 18.87 -0.13
CA TYR A 373 21.90 19.79 -0.58
C TYR A 373 23.24 19.60 0.12
N GLY A 374 23.26 18.90 1.25
CA GLY A 374 24.49 18.71 2.07
C GLY A 374 24.90 19.96 2.86
N SER A 375 24.01 20.95 2.97
CA SER A 375 24.22 22.20 3.69
C SER A 375 22.88 22.92 3.91
N ASN A 376 22.88 23.93 4.76
CA ASN A 376 21.70 24.74 5.07
C ASN A 376 21.43 25.89 4.07
N ILE A 377 22.15 25.95 2.95
CA ILE A 377 22.06 27.08 1.99
C ILE A 377 20.67 27.22 1.35
N LYS A 378 19.89 26.16 1.35
CA LYS A 378 18.52 26.12 0.79
C LYS A 378 17.44 26.08 1.88
N ASN A 379 17.82 26.26 3.13
CA ASN A 379 16.86 26.25 4.23
C ASN A 379 15.82 27.36 4.10
N LEU A 380 14.60 27.03 4.44
CA LEU A 380 13.53 27.98 4.59
C LEU A 380 13.84 28.93 5.75
N PRO A 381 13.61 30.23 5.60
CA PRO A 381 13.75 31.18 6.69
C PRO A 381 12.66 30.95 7.75
N THR A 382 12.95 31.31 9.00
CA THR A 382 12.03 31.12 10.14
C THR A 382 10.71 31.88 10.03
N ASN A 383 10.64 32.87 9.16
CA ASN A 383 9.44 33.65 8.86
C ASN A 383 8.68 33.14 7.61
N THR A 384 8.95 31.92 7.15
CA THR A 384 8.23 31.28 6.05
C THR A 384 6.72 31.25 6.35
N SER A 385 5.91 31.67 5.39
CA SER A 385 4.47 31.68 5.56
C SER A 385 3.89 30.25 5.61
N ALA A 386 2.72 30.10 6.22
CA ALA A 386 1.99 28.82 6.26
C ALA A 386 1.74 28.25 4.85
N THR A 387 1.39 29.10 3.89
CA THR A 387 1.17 28.71 2.50
C THR A 387 2.44 28.23 1.83
N ASP A 388 3.57 28.93 2.03
CA ASP A 388 4.86 28.54 1.48
C ASP A 388 5.38 27.24 2.13
N LEU A 389 5.14 27.05 3.42
CA LEU A 389 5.48 25.81 4.11
C LEU A 389 4.72 24.60 3.50
N VAL A 390 3.41 24.73 3.29
CA VAL A 390 2.61 23.68 2.62
C VAL A 390 3.14 23.39 1.23
N PHE A 391 3.40 24.45 0.44
CA PHE A 391 3.96 24.29 -0.90
C PHE A 391 5.30 23.55 -0.88
N MET A 392 6.20 23.93 0.02
CA MET A 392 7.52 23.29 0.14
C MET A 392 7.44 21.86 0.65
N ALA A 393 6.60 21.56 1.64
CA ALA A 393 6.39 20.20 2.13
C ALA A 393 5.89 19.27 0.98
N ARG A 394 4.90 19.71 0.21
CA ARG A 394 4.38 18.98 -0.96
C ARG A 394 5.43 18.80 -2.05
N LYS A 395 6.22 19.85 -2.34
CA LYS A 395 7.33 19.79 -3.31
C LYS A 395 8.39 18.80 -2.87
N GLN A 396 8.83 18.86 -1.61
CA GLN A 396 9.83 17.92 -1.09
C GLN A 396 9.29 16.49 -1.07
N SER A 397 8.02 16.26 -0.76
CA SER A 397 7.39 14.93 -0.86
C SER A 397 7.47 14.35 -2.28
N ARG A 398 7.20 15.15 -3.31
CA ARG A 398 7.32 14.69 -4.70
C ARG A 398 8.75 14.31 -5.08
N LEU A 399 9.75 15.06 -4.62
CA LEU A 399 11.16 14.82 -4.90
C LEU A 399 11.77 13.67 -4.09
N GLU A 400 11.27 13.43 -2.86
CA GLU A 400 11.73 12.35 -2.00
C GLU A 400 11.14 10.99 -2.40
N PHE A 401 9.87 10.97 -2.81
CA PHE A 401 9.09 9.75 -2.99
C PHE A 401 8.68 9.44 -4.44
N PRO A 402 9.51 9.75 -5.46
CA PRO A 402 9.17 9.40 -6.84
C PRO A 402 9.04 7.89 -6.98
N CYS A 403 7.99 7.44 -7.64
CA CYS A 403 7.68 6.03 -7.90
C CYS A 403 7.40 5.17 -6.63
N GLU A 404 7.12 5.78 -5.47
CA GLU A 404 6.80 5.07 -4.24
C GLU A 404 5.28 4.90 -3.98
N GLY A 405 4.44 5.27 -4.95
CA GLY A 405 2.98 5.05 -4.89
C GLY A 405 2.21 6.08 -4.06
N ASN A 406 2.81 7.21 -3.72
CA ASN A 406 2.14 8.23 -2.92
C ASN A 406 1.41 9.27 -3.79
N ARG A 407 1.93 9.56 -4.98
CA ARG A 407 1.57 10.75 -5.76
C ARG A 407 0.08 10.87 -6.08
N VAL A 408 -0.57 9.82 -6.58
CA VAL A 408 -2.01 9.91 -6.90
C VAL A 408 -2.86 10.11 -5.65
N GLN A 409 -2.45 9.51 -4.54
CA GLN A 409 -3.18 9.61 -3.27
C GLN A 409 -3.04 11.01 -2.68
N ASP A 410 -1.86 11.63 -2.78
CA ASP A 410 -1.66 13.04 -2.42
C ASP A 410 -2.50 13.96 -3.28
N LEU A 411 -2.52 13.76 -4.61
CA LEU A 411 -3.31 14.58 -5.52
C LEU A 411 -4.83 14.45 -5.27
N LYS A 412 -5.33 13.26 -4.98
CA LYS A 412 -6.72 13.04 -4.58
C LYS A 412 -7.05 13.75 -3.28
N ARG A 413 -6.19 13.61 -2.25
CA ARG A 413 -6.34 14.27 -0.95
C ARG A 413 -6.29 15.79 -1.06
N ILE A 414 -5.34 16.32 -1.84
CA ILE A 414 -5.22 17.74 -2.14
C ILE A 414 -6.47 18.22 -2.88
N GLY A 415 -6.97 17.44 -3.84
CA GLY A 415 -8.21 17.75 -4.56
C GLY A 415 -9.41 17.88 -3.64
N VAL A 416 -9.59 16.96 -2.70
CA VAL A 416 -10.65 17.05 -1.67
C VAL A 416 -10.53 18.36 -0.87
N LYS A 417 -9.31 18.78 -0.52
CA LYS A 417 -9.07 19.97 0.30
C LYS A 417 -9.16 21.26 -0.48
N ASP A 418 -8.50 21.33 -1.63
CA ASP A 418 -8.24 22.59 -2.35
C ASP A 418 -9.19 22.80 -3.56
N ASP A 419 -9.90 21.74 -3.99
CA ASP A 419 -10.90 21.75 -5.07
C ASP A 419 -12.12 20.86 -4.73
N PRO A 420 -12.79 21.07 -3.58
CA PRO A 420 -13.81 20.14 -3.06
C PRO A 420 -14.99 19.92 -4.01
N ASN A 421 -15.25 20.85 -4.92
CA ASN A 421 -16.33 20.74 -5.90
C ASN A 421 -15.88 20.12 -7.24
N GLY A 422 -14.60 19.74 -7.38
CA GLY A 422 -14.05 19.19 -8.62
C GLY A 422 -14.18 20.15 -9.80
N THR A 423 -13.90 21.43 -9.58
CA THR A 423 -14.00 22.48 -10.61
C THR A 423 -12.88 22.41 -11.64
N GLY A 424 -11.79 21.69 -11.32
CA GLY A 424 -10.63 21.52 -12.18
C GLY A 424 -9.43 22.39 -11.77
N THR A 425 -9.41 22.89 -10.53
CA THR A 425 -8.25 23.55 -9.95
C THR A 425 -7.14 22.56 -9.64
N VAL A 426 -7.50 21.34 -9.21
CA VAL A 426 -6.56 20.23 -9.02
C VAL A 426 -6.78 19.21 -10.12
N LEU A 427 -5.77 19.02 -10.96
CA LEU A 427 -5.78 18.11 -12.09
C LEU A 427 -4.74 16.99 -11.92
N ILE A 428 -5.09 15.80 -12.39
CA ILE A 428 -4.18 14.65 -12.49
C ILE A 428 -4.07 14.27 -13.96
N ARG A 429 -2.96 14.59 -14.62
CA ARG A 429 -2.76 14.45 -16.06
C ARG A 429 -3.93 15.03 -16.89
N GLY A 430 -4.32 16.25 -16.59
CA GLY A 430 -5.38 16.97 -17.29
C GLY A 430 -6.81 16.62 -16.89
N SER A 431 -7.04 15.52 -16.17
CA SER A 431 -8.37 15.14 -15.69
C SER A 431 -8.60 15.64 -14.27
N LYS A 432 -9.85 15.84 -13.90
CA LYS A 432 -10.22 16.22 -12.52
C LYS A 432 -9.83 15.14 -11.52
N TRP A 433 -9.42 15.55 -10.32
CA TRP A 433 -8.99 14.65 -9.23
C TRP A 433 -10.06 13.62 -8.81
N ASN A 434 -11.32 13.89 -9.08
CA ASN A 434 -12.48 13.09 -8.70
C ASN A 434 -13.11 12.33 -9.88
N CYS A 435 -12.44 12.22 -11.01
CA CYS A 435 -12.95 11.48 -12.16
C CYS A 435 -13.07 9.97 -11.84
N ALA A 436 -14.10 9.31 -12.42
CA ALA A 436 -14.49 7.94 -12.06
C ALA A 436 -13.35 6.93 -12.25
N GLY A 437 -12.62 7.02 -13.35
CA GLY A 437 -11.53 6.08 -13.68
C GLY A 437 -10.29 6.14 -12.78
N LEU A 438 -10.22 7.07 -11.81
CA LEU A 438 -9.19 7.08 -10.76
C LEU A 438 -9.44 6.04 -9.66
N ALA A 439 -10.61 5.38 -9.64
CA ALA A 439 -10.87 4.18 -8.86
C ALA A 439 -10.81 2.96 -9.80
N LEU A 440 -9.98 1.97 -9.47
CA LEU A 440 -9.87 0.74 -10.24
C LEU A 440 -11.20 -0.02 -10.26
N GLN A 441 -11.47 -0.77 -11.34
CA GLN A 441 -12.65 -1.60 -11.41
C GLN A 441 -12.46 -2.90 -10.61
N PHE A 442 -13.54 -3.35 -9.99
CA PHE A 442 -13.58 -4.62 -9.27
C PHE A 442 -13.59 -5.82 -10.22
N PRO A 443 -13.12 -7.00 -9.78
CA PRO A 443 -13.13 -8.20 -10.60
C PRO A 443 -14.54 -8.74 -10.83
N VAL A 444 -14.72 -9.44 -11.96
CA VAL A 444 -15.98 -10.09 -12.30
C VAL A 444 -16.46 -11.11 -11.24
N SER A 445 -15.56 -11.64 -10.44
CA SER A 445 -15.89 -12.55 -9.33
C SER A 445 -16.75 -11.91 -8.24
N GLU A 446 -16.78 -10.58 -8.15
CA GLU A 446 -17.69 -9.85 -7.26
C GLU A 446 -19.10 -9.67 -7.84
N ASN A 447 -19.35 -10.12 -9.07
CA ASN A 447 -20.64 -9.94 -9.75
C ASN A 447 -21.75 -10.76 -9.07
N THR A 448 -22.41 -10.17 -8.11
CA THR A 448 -23.55 -10.72 -7.38
C THR A 448 -24.63 -9.65 -7.22
N ASP A 449 -25.85 -10.05 -6.90
CA ASP A 449 -26.99 -9.13 -6.69
C ASP A 449 -26.74 -8.08 -5.57
N LEU A 450 -25.75 -8.32 -4.71
CA LEU A 450 -25.39 -7.43 -3.60
C LEU A 450 -24.32 -6.40 -3.99
N PHE A 451 -23.64 -6.57 -5.12
CA PHE A 451 -22.43 -5.81 -5.42
C PHE A 451 -22.67 -4.74 -6.51
N ILE A 452 -22.26 -3.52 -6.22
CA ILE A 452 -22.31 -2.39 -7.15
C ILE A 452 -20.89 -2.08 -7.63
N PHE A 453 -20.64 -2.22 -8.91
CA PHE A 453 -19.35 -1.91 -9.55
C PHE A 453 -19.07 -0.41 -9.60
N ASN A 454 -17.80 -0.03 -9.77
CA ASN A 454 -17.42 1.33 -10.09
C ASN A 454 -17.89 1.70 -11.52
N THR A 455 -18.09 2.99 -11.77
CA THR A 455 -18.29 3.51 -13.11
C THR A 455 -17.00 3.33 -13.92
N GLU A 456 -17.07 2.79 -15.12
CA GLU A 456 -15.92 2.64 -16.00
C GLU A 456 -15.59 3.96 -16.71
N GLY A 457 -14.29 4.25 -16.90
CA GLY A 457 -13.83 5.45 -17.59
C GLY A 457 -14.10 6.75 -16.83
N GLY A 458 -14.44 7.83 -17.56
CA GLY A 458 -14.86 9.10 -16.96
C GLY A 458 -13.73 10.02 -16.49
N CYS A 459 -12.56 9.93 -17.12
CA CYS A 459 -11.40 10.79 -16.88
C CYS A 459 -10.95 11.52 -18.17
N GLU A 460 -11.88 11.93 -18.97
CA GLU A 460 -11.66 12.69 -20.20
C GLU A 460 -11.43 14.19 -19.92
#